data_7cf35a061976f643c27952cb82f58ddc
#
_entry.id   7cf35a061976f643c27952cb82f58ddc
#
_cell.length_a   1.000
_cell.length_b   1.000
_cell.length_c   1.000
_cell.angle_alpha   90.00
_cell.angle_beta   90.00
_cell.angle_gamma   90.00
#
_symmetry.space_group_name_H-M   'P 1'
#
loop_
_entity.id
_entity.type
_entity.pdbx_description
1 polymer ?
#
loop_
_entity_poly.entity_id
_entity_poly.type
_entity_poly.pdbx_seq_one_letter_code
_entity_poly.pdbx_strand_id
1 'polypeptide(L)'
;DDSINEYQLLIGQNIMVSDGQQVTGGELLTDGPINPHELLDCLFTDIKDQKPLMDAARESISKLQRRMVNEVQNVYKSQGVAIDDKHIEVIVRQMTSKVRIEDAGDTTLLPGELIELRQVEDTNQAMSITGGAPAEFTPVLLGITKASLNTDSFISAASFQETTRVLTEAAIEGKSDWLRGLKENVIIGRLIPAGTGFSGFVEELASEAGPHPDILAEESGGYR
;
A
#
# COMPACT_ATOMS: atom_id res chain seq x y z
N ASP A 1 -6.75 -16.43 31.26
CA ASP A 1 -7.94 -17.14 30.76
C ASP A 1 -7.46 -18.31 29.94
N ASP A 2 -7.64 -19.53 30.47
CA ASP A 2 -7.36 -20.76 29.71
C ASP A 2 -8.47 -20.99 28.70
N SER A 3 -8.47 -20.20 27.61
CA SER A 3 -9.39 -20.44 26.49
C SER A 3 -8.80 -21.53 25.61
N ILE A 4 -9.55 -22.62 25.44
CA ILE A 4 -9.19 -23.70 24.53
C ILE A 4 -9.82 -23.40 23.17
N ASN A 5 -8.98 -23.25 22.14
CA ASN A 5 -9.44 -23.11 20.77
C ASN A 5 -9.29 -24.45 20.05
N GLU A 6 -10.38 -24.96 19.50
CA GLU A 6 -10.37 -26.20 18.71
C GLU A 6 -10.38 -25.87 17.21
N TYR A 7 -9.40 -26.43 16.49
CA TYR A 7 -9.32 -26.28 15.03
C TYR A 7 -9.55 -27.64 14.36
N GLN A 8 -10.55 -27.72 13.48
CA GLN A 8 -10.82 -28.93 12.72
C GLN A 8 -9.88 -29.02 11.51
N LEU A 9 -9.17 -30.13 11.41
CA LEU A 9 -8.30 -30.40 10.27
C LEU A 9 -9.08 -31.01 9.11
N LEU A 10 -8.74 -30.60 7.90
CA LEU A 10 -9.27 -31.20 6.69
C LEU A 10 -8.48 -32.49 6.37
N ILE A 11 -9.17 -33.44 5.70
CA ILE A 11 -8.56 -34.69 5.30
C ILE A 11 -7.40 -34.40 4.33
N GLY A 12 -6.19 -34.86 4.69
CA GLY A 12 -4.97 -34.64 3.90
C GLY A 12 -4.04 -33.54 4.37
N GLN A 13 -4.40 -32.80 5.42
CA GLN A 13 -3.48 -31.87 6.08
C GLN A 13 -2.58 -32.59 7.09
N ASN A 14 -1.30 -32.23 7.10
CA ASN A 14 -0.33 -32.75 8.09
C ASN A 14 -0.15 -31.71 9.21
N ILE A 15 -0.01 -32.18 10.43
CA ILE A 15 0.29 -31.35 11.58
C ILE A 15 1.79 -31.05 11.58
N MET A 16 2.14 -29.75 11.66
CA MET A 16 3.53 -29.26 11.67
C MET A 16 4.08 -29.06 13.08
N VAL A 17 3.23 -29.07 14.10
CA VAL A 17 3.57 -28.79 15.49
C VAL A 17 3.51 -30.06 16.32
N SER A 18 4.35 -30.12 17.37
CA SER A 18 4.39 -31.24 18.33
C SER A 18 3.52 -30.94 19.56
N ASP A 19 3.07 -31.99 20.23
CA ASP A 19 2.31 -31.87 21.48
C ASP A 19 3.13 -31.11 22.56
N GLY A 20 2.52 -30.11 23.19
CA GLY A 20 3.17 -29.25 24.17
C GLY A 20 4.08 -28.15 23.59
N GLN A 21 4.16 -27.99 22.29
CA GLN A 21 4.94 -26.93 21.66
C GLN A 21 4.28 -25.55 21.89
N GLN A 22 5.07 -24.58 22.32
CA GLN A 22 4.61 -23.18 22.34
C GLN A 22 4.68 -22.60 20.92
N VAL A 23 3.59 -22.01 20.48
CA VAL A 23 3.46 -21.35 19.16
C VAL A 23 3.24 -19.87 19.34
N THR A 24 3.74 -19.10 18.39
CA THR A 24 3.53 -17.64 18.33
C THR A 24 2.43 -17.28 17.35
N GLY A 25 1.82 -16.09 17.52
CA GLY A 25 0.81 -15.60 16.58
C GLY A 25 1.31 -15.59 15.14
N GLY A 26 0.55 -16.24 14.23
CA GLY A 26 0.92 -16.37 12.82
C GLY A 26 1.84 -17.56 12.48
N GLU A 27 2.19 -18.42 13.44
CA GLU A 27 2.91 -19.67 13.17
C GLU A 27 1.98 -20.74 12.59
N LEU A 28 2.49 -21.53 11.64
CA LEU A 28 1.72 -22.57 10.97
C LEU A 28 1.54 -23.80 11.86
N LEU A 29 0.28 -24.16 12.10
CA LEU A 29 -0.07 -25.41 12.79
C LEU A 29 -0.15 -26.60 11.83
N THR A 30 -0.52 -26.33 10.56
CA THR A 30 -0.70 -27.35 9.54
C THR A 30 -0.04 -26.96 8.22
N ASP A 31 0.27 -27.95 7.37
CA ASP A 31 0.64 -27.71 5.99
C ASP A 31 -0.64 -27.40 5.18
N GLY A 32 -0.67 -26.32 4.47
CA GLY A 32 -1.83 -25.95 3.64
C GLY A 32 -1.72 -24.51 3.12
N PRO A 33 -2.64 -24.14 2.23
CA PRO A 33 -2.69 -22.77 1.74
C PRO A 33 -3.05 -21.82 2.88
N ILE A 34 -2.22 -20.80 3.05
CA ILE A 34 -2.40 -19.78 4.07
C ILE A 34 -3.31 -18.71 3.51
N ASN A 35 -4.29 -18.26 4.30
CA ASN A 35 -5.04 -17.06 4.01
C ASN A 35 -4.22 -15.83 4.42
N PRO A 36 -3.69 -15.04 3.47
CA PRO A 36 -2.84 -13.90 3.80
C PRO A 36 -3.58 -12.79 4.57
N HIS A 37 -4.91 -12.71 4.47
CA HIS A 37 -5.72 -11.76 5.24
C HIS A 37 -5.72 -12.13 6.72
N GLU A 38 -6.04 -13.38 7.05
CA GLU A 38 -6.03 -13.89 8.42
C GLU A 38 -4.62 -13.81 9.04
N LEU A 39 -3.59 -14.11 8.24
CA LEU A 39 -2.21 -13.98 8.68
C LEU A 39 -1.87 -12.53 9.07
N LEU A 40 -2.31 -11.53 8.27
CA LEU A 40 -2.09 -10.13 8.60
C LEU A 40 -2.77 -9.75 9.91
N ASP A 41 -4.04 -10.16 10.08
CA ASP A 41 -4.82 -9.86 11.28
C ASP A 41 -4.19 -10.49 12.53
N CYS A 42 -3.75 -11.75 12.45
CA CYS A 42 -3.06 -12.43 13.54
C CYS A 42 -1.73 -11.74 13.89
N LEU A 43 -0.89 -11.44 12.89
CA LEU A 43 0.39 -10.76 13.11
C LEU A 43 0.22 -9.35 13.69
N PHE A 44 -0.79 -8.63 13.24
CA PHE A 44 -1.06 -7.29 13.75
C PHE A 44 -1.56 -7.32 15.19
N THR A 45 -2.48 -8.22 15.53
CA THR A 45 -3.02 -8.37 16.89
C THR A 45 -1.91 -8.74 17.87
N ASP A 46 -1.06 -9.70 17.53
CA ASP A 46 0.06 -10.15 18.38
C ASP A 46 1.07 -9.03 18.66
N ILE A 47 1.37 -8.19 17.66
CA ILE A 47 2.36 -7.12 17.79
C ILE A 47 1.74 -5.85 18.43
N LYS A 48 0.45 -5.59 18.20
CA LYS A 48 -0.28 -4.43 18.76
C LYS A 48 -0.21 -4.39 20.29
N ASP A 49 -0.25 -5.56 20.94
CA ASP A 49 -0.18 -5.65 22.39
C ASP A 49 1.22 -5.33 22.96
N GLN A 50 2.25 -5.39 22.10
CA GLN A 50 3.65 -5.24 22.53
C GLN A 50 4.27 -3.90 22.13
N LYS A 51 3.74 -3.25 21.08
CA LYS A 51 4.35 -2.06 20.46
C LYS A 51 3.30 -0.98 20.15
N PRO A 52 3.76 0.29 19.96
CA PRO A 52 2.90 1.35 19.44
C PRO A 52 2.21 0.94 18.12
N LEU A 53 0.97 1.38 17.95
CA LEU A 53 0.09 1.00 16.83
C LEU A 53 0.78 1.13 15.45
N MET A 54 1.52 2.22 15.25
CA MET A 54 2.22 2.51 13.99
C MET A 54 3.35 1.51 13.71
N ASP A 55 4.15 1.22 14.71
CA ASP A 55 5.26 0.27 14.60
C ASP A 55 4.74 -1.16 14.44
N ALA A 56 3.65 -1.50 15.13
CA ALA A 56 2.96 -2.77 15.00
C ALA A 56 2.44 -2.98 13.57
N ALA A 57 1.80 -1.97 12.99
CA ALA A 57 1.33 -2.03 11.61
C ALA A 57 2.47 -2.18 10.60
N ARG A 58 3.55 -1.42 10.72
CA ARG A 58 4.72 -1.52 9.84
C ARG A 58 5.40 -2.89 9.92
N GLU A 59 5.55 -3.42 11.11
CA GLU A 59 6.18 -4.72 11.31
C GLU A 59 5.32 -5.86 10.79
N SER A 60 4.02 -5.87 11.07
CA SER A 60 3.08 -6.88 10.57
C SER A 60 3.00 -6.86 9.03
N ILE A 61 2.90 -5.68 8.43
CA ILE A 61 2.95 -5.52 6.96
C ILE A 61 4.28 -6.04 6.40
N SER A 62 5.41 -5.69 7.00
CA SER A 62 6.73 -6.15 6.51
C SER A 62 6.89 -7.68 6.59
N LYS A 63 6.39 -8.31 7.66
CA LYS A 63 6.41 -9.77 7.80
C LYS A 63 5.54 -10.43 6.73
N LEU A 64 4.32 -9.91 6.51
CA LEU A 64 3.42 -10.40 5.46
C LEU A 64 4.04 -10.24 4.07
N GLN A 65 4.58 -9.07 3.74
CA GLN A 65 5.20 -8.79 2.44
C GLN A 65 6.31 -9.78 2.12
N ARG A 66 7.24 -10.01 3.06
CA ARG A 66 8.33 -10.99 2.88
C ARG A 66 7.80 -12.39 2.61
N ARG A 67 6.76 -12.79 3.34
CA ARG A 67 6.16 -14.10 3.16
C ARG A 67 5.50 -14.22 1.78
N MET A 68 4.70 -13.25 1.37
CA MET A 68 4.05 -13.25 0.06
C MET A 68 5.07 -13.29 -1.09
N VAL A 69 6.15 -12.50 -1.01
CA VAL A 69 7.21 -12.51 -2.02
C VAL A 69 7.86 -13.89 -2.10
N ASN A 70 8.20 -14.50 -0.96
CA ASN A 70 8.79 -15.83 -0.92
C ASN A 70 7.87 -16.92 -1.50
N GLU A 71 6.59 -16.89 -1.16
CA GLU A 71 5.60 -17.86 -1.67
C GLU A 71 5.45 -17.75 -3.20
N VAL A 72 5.32 -16.52 -3.72
CA VAL A 72 5.24 -16.29 -5.17
C VAL A 72 6.54 -16.70 -5.87
N GLN A 73 7.71 -16.35 -5.31
CA GLN A 73 9.01 -16.76 -5.85
C GLN A 73 9.19 -18.28 -5.86
N ASN A 74 8.73 -18.97 -4.84
CA ASN A 74 8.80 -20.43 -4.79
C ASN A 74 8.02 -21.07 -5.95
N VAL A 75 6.83 -20.51 -6.28
CA VAL A 75 6.04 -20.97 -7.43
C VAL A 75 6.80 -20.72 -8.74
N TYR A 76 7.37 -19.55 -8.97
CA TYR A 76 8.15 -19.28 -10.17
C TYR A 76 9.40 -20.16 -10.28
N LYS A 77 10.14 -20.33 -9.19
CA LYS A 77 11.33 -21.19 -9.14
C LYS A 77 10.99 -22.66 -9.41
N SER A 78 9.86 -23.15 -8.91
CA SER A 78 9.40 -24.52 -9.19
C SER A 78 9.11 -24.77 -10.67
N GLN A 79 8.77 -23.72 -11.42
CA GLN A 79 8.56 -23.75 -12.87
C GLN A 79 9.83 -23.42 -13.69
N GLY A 80 10.97 -23.27 -13.02
CA GLY A 80 12.25 -22.94 -13.67
C GLY A 80 12.35 -21.50 -14.19
N VAL A 81 11.47 -20.61 -13.74
CA VAL A 81 11.45 -19.19 -14.15
C VAL A 81 12.22 -18.36 -13.12
N ALA A 82 13.27 -17.66 -13.57
CA ALA A 82 14.04 -16.73 -12.75
C ALA A 82 13.47 -15.31 -12.91
N ILE A 83 12.89 -14.77 -11.83
CA ILE A 83 12.38 -13.39 -11.75
C ILE A 83 13.02 -12.72 -10.54
N ASP A 84 13.44 -11.47 -10.69
CA ASP A 84 13.93 -10.66 -9.58
C ASP A 84 12.80 -10.35 -8.59
N ASP A 85 13.11 -10.42 -7.30
CA ASP A 85 12.17 -10.17 -6.20
C ASP A 85 11.52 -8.79 -6.28
N LYS A 86 12.27 -7.77 -6.73
CA LYS A 86 11.79 -6.38 -6.86
C LYS A 86 10.50 -6.23 -7.69
N HIS A 87 10.29 -7.06 -8.71
CA HIS A 87 9.07 -7.00 -9.54
C HIS A 87 7.84 -7.45 -8.78
N ILE A 88 8.00 -8.42 -7.89
CA ILE A 88 6.93 -8.93 -7.03
C ILE A 88 6.73 -7.98 -5.84
N GLU A 89 7.83 -7.49 -5.25
CA GLU A 89 7.81 -6.56 -4.12
C GLU A 89 7.01 -5.29 -4.42
N VAL A 90 7.16 -4.70 -5.61
CA VAL A 90 6.41 -3.50 -6.02
C VAL A 90 4.90 -3.76 -5.99
N ILE A 91 4.45 -4.93 -6.49
CA ILE A 91 3.04 -5.30 -6.49
C ILE A 91 2.53 -5.52 -5.07
N VAL A 92 3.26 -6.30 -4.28
CA VAL A 92 2.89 -6.61 -2.88
C VAL A 92 2.87 -5.35 -2.03
N ARG A 93 3.82 -4.43 -2.24
CA ARG A 93 3.82 -3.12 -1.58
C ARG A 93 2.53 -2.34 -1.86
N GLN A 94 2.08 -2.30 -3.11
CA GLN A 94 0.85 -1.61 -3.47
C GLN A 94 -0.39 -2.27 -2.86
N MET A 95 -0.41 -3.60 -2.74
CA MET A 95 -1.50 -4.34 -2.11
C MET A 95 -1.62 -4.09 -0.60
N THR A 96 -0.53 -3.71 0.07
CA THR A 96 -0.43 -3.50 1.52
C THR A 96 -0.25 -2.02 1.90
N SER A 97 -0.46 -1.08 0.99
CA SER A 97 -0.23 0.35 1.22
C SER A 97 -1.34 1.04 2.01
N LYS A 98 -2.54 0.45 2.03
CA LYS A 98 -3.73 1.07 2.64
C LYS A 98 -4.04 0.47 4.01
N VAL A 99 -4.63 1.30 4.85
CA VAL A 99 -5.17 0.93 6.17
C VAL A 99 -6.65 1.35 6.24
N ARG A 100 -7.41 0.67 7.06
CA ARG A 100 -8.80 1.04 7.34
C ARG A 100 -8.88 1.75 8.67
N ILE A 101 -9.53 2.91 8.69
CA ILE A 101 -9.77 3.67 9.91
C ILE A 101 -10.85 2.96 10.71
N GLU A 102 -10.57 2.64 11.98
CA GLU A 102 -11.55 2.08 12.91
C GLU A 102 -12.21 3.20 13.73
N ASP A 103 -11.39 4.06 14.32
CA ASP A 103 -11.86 5.25 15.03
C ASP A 103 -11.08 6.48 14.54
N ALA A 104 -11.81 7.53 14.23
CA ALA A 104 -11.23 8.78 13.75
C ALA A 104 -10.55 9.61 14.86
N GLY A 105 -10.88 9.39 16.13
CA GLY A 105 -10.45 10.28 17.20
C GLY A 105 -10.82 11.74 16.92
N ASP A 106 -9.89 12.65 17.13
CA ASP A 106 -10.06 14.08 16.84
C ASP A 106 -9.63 14.48 15.42
N THR A 107 -9.36 13.49 14.54
CA THR A 107 -8.92 13.74 13.17
C THR A 107 -10.10 13.99 12.23
N THR A 108 -9.81 14.50 11.03
CA THR A 108 -10.83 14.73 9.98
C THR A 108 -11.11 13.48 9.15
N LEU A 109 -10.54 12.32 9.52
CA LEU A 109 -10.71 11.06 8.82
C LEU A 109 -12.09 10.45 9.10
N LEU A 110 -12.58 9.62 8.19
CA LEU A 110 -13.87 8.96 8.36
C LEU A 110 -13.69 7.49 8.78
N PRO A 111 -14.44 6.99 9.77
CA PRO A 111 -14.43 5.57 10.11
C PRO A 111 -14.81 4.70 8.92
N GLY A 112 -14.06 3.60 8.71
CA GLY A 112 -14.25 2.68 7.58
C GLY A 112 -13.57 3.11 6.28
N GLU A 113 -13.00 4.29 6.20
CA GLU A 113 -12.27 4.78 5.03
C GLU A 113 -10.94 4.04 4.84
N LEU A 114 -10.56 3.82 3.55
CA LEU A 114 -9.27 3.23 3.17
C LEU A 114 -8.28 4.32 2.78
N ILE A 115 -7.30 4.56 3.64
CA ILE A 115 -6.33 5.65 3.48
C ILE A 115 -4.92 5.06 3.42
N GLU A 116 -3.97 5.75 2.83
CA GLU A 116 -2.57 5.36 2.87
C GLU A 116 -1.99 5.43 4.28
N LEU A 117 -1.24 4.41 4.68
CA LEU A 117 -0.59 4.35 5.98
C LEU A 117 0.24 5.62 6.27
N ARG A 118 0.95 6.14 5.25
CA ARG A 118 1.74 7.37 5.37
C ARG A 118 0.90 8.59 5.71
N GLN A 119 -0.26 8.74 5.07
CA GLN A 119 -1.17 9.87 5.32
C GLN A 119 -1.75 9.83 6.74
N VAL A 120 -2.08 8.63 7.23
CA VAL A 120 -2.54 8.46 8.63
C VAL A 120 -1.43 8.79 9.61
N GLU A 121 -0.19 8.39 9.30
CA GLU A 121 0.99 8.72 10.10
C GLU A 121 1.20 10.24 10.21
N ASP A 122 1.19 10.94 9.07
CA ASP A 122 1.35 12.40 9.03
C ASP A 122 0.23 13.10 9.83
N THR A 123 -1.01 12.61 9.70
CA THR A 123 -2.18 13.15 10.42
C THR A 123 -2.05 12.89 11.93
N ASN A 124 -1.71 11.67 12.33
CA ASN A 124 -1.53 11.32 13.75
C ASN A 124 -0.35 12.06 14.38
N GLN A 125 0.73 12.29 13.63
CA GLN A 125 1.85 13.10 14.10
C GLN A 125 1.43 14.54 14.32
N ALA A 126 0.64 15.13 13.42
CA ALA A 126 0.10 16.47 13.58
C ALA A 126 -0.83 16.55 14.82
N MET A 127 -1.66 15.52 15.05
CA MET A 127 -2.53 15.45 16.23
C MET A 127 -1.73 15.32 17.52
N SER A 128 -0.65 14.56 17.54
CA SER A 128 0.21 14.44 18.73
C SER A 128 0.83 15.77 19.14
N ILE A 129 1.13 16.66 18.19
CA ILE A 129 1.66 18.01 18.43
C ILE A 129 0.58 18.93 19.02
N THR A 130 -0.67 18.79 18.56
CA THR A 130 -1.81 19.61 19.02
C THR A 130 -2.45 19.08 20.30
N GLY A 131 -2.07 17.85 20.75
CA GLY A 131 -2.61 17.21 21.96
C GLY A 131 -4.00 16.57 21.76
N GLY A 132 -4.45 16.36 20.52
CA GLY A 132 -5.68 15.65 20.17
C GLY A 132 -5.50 14.13 20.17
N ALA A 133 -6.62 13.41 20.21
CA ALA A 133 -6.64 11.94 20.11
C ALA A 133 -6.27 11.51 18.68
N PRO A 134 -5.27 10.60 18.50
CA PRO A 134 -4.91 10.08 17.19
C PRO A 134 -5.98 9.12 16.65
N ALA A 135 -6.02 8.96 15.33
CA ALA A 135 -6.88 7.96 14.70
C ALA A 135 -6.36 6.54 14.94
N GLU A 136 -7.28 5.63 15.25
CA GLU A 136 -7.02 4.19 15.31
C GLU A 136 -7.32 3.54 13.96
N PHE A 137 -6.46 2.61 13.54
CA PHE A 137 -6.57 1.97 12.24
C PHE A 137 -6.10 0.52 12.29
N THR A 138 -6.53 -0.25 11.30
CA THR A 138 -6.11 -1.65 11.08
C THR A 138 -5.51 -1.77 9.67
N PRO A 139 -4.32 -2.39 9.52
CA PRO A 139 -3.74 -2.63 8.21
C PRO A 139 -4.61 -3.59 7.41
N VAL A 140 -4.75 -3.36 6.11
CA VAL A 140 -5.55 -4.22 5.25
C VAL A 140 -4.73 -4.68 4.04
N LEU A 141 -4.98 -5.91 3.62
CA LEU A 141 -4.46 -6.44 2.38
C LEU A 141 -5.51 -6.30 1.29
N LEU A 142 -5.19 -5.60 0.22
CA LEU A 142 -6.06 -5.46 -0.94
C LEU A 142 -5.66 -6.44 -2.03
N GLY A 143 -6.65 -7.06 -2.68
CA GLY A 143 -6.40 -7.81 -3.92
C GLY A 143 -5.87 -6.90 -5.02
N ILE A 144 -5.14 -7.44 -6.00
CA ILE A 144 -4.46 -6.68 -7.08
C ILE A 144 -5.41 -5.70 -7.78
N THR A 145 -6.58 -6.16 -8.18
CA THR A 145 -7.59 -5.33 -8.86
C THR A 145 -8.07 -4.19 -7.97
N LYS A 146 -8.38 -4.49 -6.71
CA LYS A 146 -8.87 -3.50 -5.74
C LYS A 146 -7.80 -2.47 -5.38
N ALA A 147 -6.55 -2.90 -5.23
CA ALA A 147 -5.40 -2.02 -5.02
C ALA A 147 -5.16 -1.08 -6.23
N SER A 148 -5.37 -1.58 -7.45
CA SER A 148 -5.22 -0.78 -8.68
C SER A 148 -6.33 0.25 -8.88
N LEU A 149 -7.53 -0.01 -8.36
CA LEU A 149 -8.65 0.94 -8.42
C LEU A 149 -8.62 1.98 -7.30
N ASN A 150 -8.04 1.65 -6.14
CA ASN A 150 -7.91 2.54 -4.99
C ASN A 150 -6.57 3.31 -5.02
N THR A 151 -6.22 3.90 -6.16
CA THR A 151 -5.06 4.78 -6.32
C THR A 151 -5.46 6.24 -6.17
N ASP A 152 -4.51 7.11 -5.84
CA ASP A 152 -4.76 8.54 -5.70
C ASP A 152 -5.13 9.20 -7.03
N SER A 153 -4.65 8.65 -8.16
CA SER A 153 -4.99 9.12 -9.49
C SER A 153 -6.25 8.44 -10.02
N PHE A 154 -7.34 9.20 -10.14
CA PHE A 154 -8.56 8.70 -10.74
C PHE A 154 -8.43 8.48 -12.26
N ILE A 155 -7.54 9.20 -12.95
CA ILE A 155 -7.25 9.01 -14.37
C ILE A 155 -6.62 7.63 -14.59
N SER A 156 -5.66 7.26 -13.75
CA SER A 156 -5.02 5.94 -13.79
C SER A 156 -6.01 4.83 -13.49
N ALA A 157 -6.84 4.97 -12.48
CA ALA A 157 -7.88 4.01 -12.11
C ALA A 157 -8.92 3.84 -13.23
N ALA A 158 -9.43 4.93 -13.80
CA ALA A 158 -10.41 4.92 -14.88
C ALA A 158 -9.88 4.25 -16.17
N SER A 159 -8.59 4.35 -16.43
CA SER A 159 -7.97 3.71 -17.59
C SER A 159 -7.73 2.20 -17.43
N PHE A 160 -7.92 1.66 -16.22
CA PHE A 160 -7.74 0.24 -15.91
C PHE A 160 -9.04 -0.55 -16.05
N GLN A 161 -10.04 -0.25 -15.25
CA GLN A 161 -11.36 -0.89 -15.24
C GLN A 161 -12.43 0.08 -14.73
N GLU A 162 -13.71 -0.25 -14.97
CA GLU A 162 -14.85 0.49 -14.42
C GLU A 162 -14.80 2.01 -14.74
N THR A 163 -14.40 2.38 -15.94
CA THR A 163 -14.16 3.76 -16.36
C THR A 163 -15.31 4.71 -16.00
N THR A 164 -16.55 4.33 -16.29
CA THR A 164 -17.73 5.16 -16.04
C THR A 164 -17.95 5.38 -14.54
N ARG A 165 -17.80 4.33 -13.73
CA ARG A 165 -17.97 4.40 -12.28
C ARG A 165 -16.93 5.31 -11.65
N VAL A 166 -15.64 5.07 -11.96
CA VAL A 166 -14.52 5.84 -11.40
C VAL A 166 -14.63 7.32 -11.76
N LEU A 167 -14.94 7.63 -13.02
CA LEU A 167 -15.11 9.03 -13.46
C LEU A 167 -16.33 9.70 -12.83
N THR A 168 -17.43 8.96 -12.63
CA THR A 168 -18.63 9.49 -11.96
C THR A 168 -18.34 9.80 -10.48
N GLU A 169 -17.71 8.86 -9.78
CA GLU A 169 -17.33 9.06 -8.38
C GLU A 169 -16.37 10.25 -8.23
N ALA A 170 -15.33 10.33 -9.08
CA ALA A 170 -14.38 11.45 -9.07
C ALA A 170 -15.05 12.80 -9.36
N ALA A 171 -16.05 12.83 -10.26
CA ALA A 171 -16.78 14.05 -10.58
C ALA A 171 -17.71 14.48 -9.43
N ILE A 172 -18.37 13.53 -8.76
CA ILE A 172 -19.24 13.81 -7.59
C ILE A 172 -18.41 14.34 -6.42
N GLU A 173 -17.26 13.73 -6.15
CA GLU A 173 -16.37 14.12 -5.07
C GLU A 173 -15.52 15.38 -5.39
N GLY A 174 -15.51 15.81 -6.65
CA GLY A 174 -14.66 16.92 -7.09
C GLY A 174 -13.17 16.65 -6.97
N LYS A 175 -12.75 15.38 -7.19
CA LYS A 175 -11.34 14.98 -7.07
C LYS A 175 -10.44 15.71 -8.06
N SER A 176 -9.25 16.11 -7.61
CA SER A 176 -8.17 16.65 -8.43
C SER A 176 -7.06 15.62 -8.59
N ASP A 177 -6.52 15.47 -9.79
CA ASP A 177 -5.39 14.60 -10.08
C ASP A 177 -4.11 15.42 -10.21
N TRP A 178 -3.11 15.09 -9.42
CA TRP A 178 -1.84 15.81 -9.37
C TRP A 178 -0.83 15.37 -10.44
N LEU A 179 -1.20 14.43 -11.31
CA LEU A 179 -0.37 13.93 -12.42
C LEU A 179 1.04 13.49 -11.99
N ARG A 180 1.16 12.85 -10.83
CA ARG A 180 2.45 12.41 -10.28
C ARG A 180 2.96 11.12 -10.90
N GLY A 181 2.08 10.29 -11.45
CA GLY A 181 2.42 9.00 -12.04
C GLY A 181 2.77 9.08 -13.52
N LEU A 182 3.22 7.96 -14.06
CA LEU A 182 3.58 7.87 -15.49
C LEU A 182 2.33 7.84 -16.38
N LYS A 183 1.33 7.07 -15.98
CA LYS A 183 0.16 6.76 -16.78
C LYS A 183 -0.71 7.98 -17.04
N GLU A 184 -0.94 8.80 -16.03
CA GLU A 184 -1.70 10.05 -16.10
C GLU A 184 -1.09 11.02 -17.10
N ASN A 185 0.23 11.20 -17.03
CA ASN A 185 0.95 12.09 -17.93
C ASN A 185 0.91 11.58 -19.38
N VAL A 186 1.05 10.27 -19.59
CA VAL A 186 0.95 9.66 -20.92
C VAL A 186 -0.45 9.87 -21.51
N ILE A 187 -1.51 9.69 -20.72
CA ILE A 187 -2.90 9.85 -21.18
C ILE A 187 -3.18 11.30 -21.59
N ILE A 188 -2.68 12.28 -20.83
CA ILE A 188 -2.88 13.71 -21.12
C ILE A 188 -1.94 14.20 -22.23
N GLY A 189 -0.88 13.43 -22.57
CA GLY A 189 0.10 13.81 -23.58
C GLY A 189 1.23 14.70 -23.05
N ARG A 190 1.48 14.69 -21.73
CA ARG A 190 2.63 15.37 -21.14
C ARG A 190 3.85 14.46 -21.07
N LEU A 191 5.02 15.05 -20.87
CA LEU A 191 6.24 14.30 -20.56
C LEU A 191 6.06 13.53 -19.25
N ILE A 192 6.52 12.29 -19.22
CA ILE A 192 6.50 11.48 -17.99
C ILE A 192 7.51 12.05 -16.99
N PRO A 193 7.26 11.95 -15.67
CA PRO A 193 8.18 12.41 -14.64
C PRO A 193 9.37 11.45 -14.46
N ALA A 194 10.08 11.17 -15.57
CA ALA A 194 11.26 10.30 -15.62
C ALA A 194 12.11 10.67 -16.84
N GLY A 195 13.43 10.46 -16.75
CA GLY A 195 14.36 10.83 -17.81
C GLY A 195 14.34 12.33 -18.09
N THR A 196 14.20 12.74 -19.34
CA THR A 196 14.16 14.15 -19.76
C THR A 196 12.96 14.95 -19.24
N GLY A 197 11.91 14.30 -18.76
CA GLY A 197 10.75 14.93 -18.13
C GLY A 197 10.84 15.04 -16.60
N PHE A 198 11.95 14.62 -16.02
CA PHE A 198 12.18 14.75 -14.58
C PHE A 198 12.72 16.15 -14.26
N SER A 199 12.02 16.90 -13.42
CA SER A 199 12.33 18.29 -13.09
C SER A 199 13.77 18.49 -12.56
N GLY A 200 14.26 17.57 -11.73
CA GLY A 200 15.65 17.60 -11.26
C GLY A 200 16.69 17.48 -12.37
N PHE A 201 16.39 16.73 -13.43
CA PHE A 201 17.29 16.61 -14.59
C PHE A 201 17.32 17.89 -15.42
N VAL A 202 16.18 18.58 -15.56
CA VAL A 202 16.08 19.88 -16.24
C VAL A 202 16.84 20.97 -15.48
N GLU A 203 16.75 20.99 -14.15
CA GLU A 203 17.49 21.91 -13.29
C GLU A 203 19.00 21.66 -13.36
N GLU A 204 19.44 20.39 -13.40
CA GLU A 204 20.84 20.01 -13.53
C GLU A 204 21.42 20.45 -14.88
N LEU A 205 20.72 20.20 -15.99
CA LEU A 205 21.10 20.66 -17.32
C LEU A 205 21.07 22.18 -17.44
N ALA A 206 20.11 22.88 -16.81
CA ALA A 206 20.06 24.33 -16.81
C ALA A 206 21.22 24.95 -16.01
N SER A 207 21.66 24.28 -14.94
CA SER A 207 22.82 24.71 -14.14
C SER A 207 24.15 24.53 -14.87
N GLU A 208 24.28 23.49 -15.70
CA GLU A 208 25.46 23.20 -16.50
C GLU A 208 25.53 24.07 -17.78
N ALA A 209 24.40 24.38 -18.39
CA ALA A 209 24.30 25.12 -19.66
C ALA A 209 24.42 26.64 -19.51
N GLY A 210 24.39 27.19 -18.28
CA GLY A 210 24.29 28.64 -18.05
C GLY A 210 22.96 29.23 -18.51
N PRO A 211 22.68 30.51 -18.24
CA PRO A 211 21.38 31.12 -18.56
C PRO A 211 21.17 31.18 -20.08
N HIS A 212 20.46 30.22 -20.64
CA HIS A 212 20.02 30.22 -22.03
C HIS A 212 18.67 30.98 -22.07
N PRO A 213 18.54 32.10 -22.82
CA PRO A 213 17.37 32.97 -22.77
C PRO A 213 16.09 32.35 -23.32
N ASP A 214 16.17 31.26 -24.08
CA ASP A 214 15.02 30.66 -24.77
C ASP A 214 14.22 29.65 -23.90
N ILE A 215 14.76 29.17 -22.76
CA ILE A 215 14.06 28.20 -21.88
C ILE A 215 13.11 28.91 -20.91
N LEU A 216 13.32 30.20 -20.65
CA LEU A 216 12.49 30.99 -19.71
C LEU A 216 11.21 31.57 -20.35
N ALA A 217 11.01 31.42 -21.67
CA ALA A 217 9.88 32.00 -22.37
C ALA A 217 8.59 31.16 -22.33
N GLU A 218 8.64 29.87 -21.98
CA GLU A 218 7.48 28.99 -22.01
C GLU A 218 6.69 28.92 -20.68
N GLU A 219 7.26 29.39 -19.55
CA GLU A 219 6.56 29.35 -18.25
C GLU A 219 5.61 30.55 -17.99
N SER A 220 5.56 31.55 -18.87
CA SER A 220 4.68 32.73 -18.65
C SER A 220 3.34 32.67 -19.38
N GLY A 221 2.98 31.58 -20.02
CA GLY A 221 1.69 31.37 -20.67
C GLY A 221 0.60 30.95 -19.67
N GLY A 222 0.22 31.80 -18.75
CA GLY A 222 -0.94 31.58 -17.88
C GLY A 222 -2.22 31.55 -18.72
N TYR A 223 -2.90 30.42 -18.75
CA TYR A 223 -4.27 30.33 -19.23
C TYR A 223 -5.21 30.89 -18.16
N ARG A 224 -5.85 32.02 -18.48
CA ARG A 224 -7.06 32.51 -17.83
C ARG A 224 -8.25 31.67 -18.25
#